data_455fa6ab9973ff06c1706ec5cdc5198d
#
_entry.id   455fa6ab9973ff06c1706ec5cdc5198d
#
_cell.length_a   1.000
_cell.length_b   1.000
_cell.length_c   1.000
_cell.angle_alpha   90.00
_cell.angle_beta   90.00
_cell.angle_gamma   90.00
#
_symmetry.space_group_name_H-M   'P 1'
#
loop_
_entity.id
_entity.type
_entity.pdbx_description
1 polymer ?
#
loop_
_entity_poly.entity_id
_entity_poly.type
_entity_poly.pdbx_seq_one_letter_code
_entity_poly.pdbx_strand_id
1 'polypeptide(L)'
;MKKIIGITGGIGSGKSTVLDLLEKNFSAYIIKADDVAKQLMEPGGKAFIEVVDFFGEEILLPDGTIDRKKLAAVVFANPNKRVVLNSITHPLVKKKIMEQIACLKAEDTYEYCFVEAALLIEDHYQTVCDEFWYIYV
;
A
#
# COMPACT_ATOMS: atom_id res chain seq x y z
N MET A 1 -11.66 -5.29 17.71
CA MET A 1 -10.27 -4.96 17.30
C MET A 1 -9.62 -4.04 18.32
N LYS A 2 -8.51 -4.47 18.90
CA LYS A 2 -7.85 -3.72 19.98
C LYS A 2 -6.99 -2.58 19.49
N LYS A 3 -6.16 -2.81 18.46
CA LYS A 3 -5.23 -1.80 17.95
C LYS A 3 -5.00 -1.93 16.46
N ILE A 4 -4.73 -0.79 15.85
CA ILE A 4 -4.25 -0.67 14.48
C ILE A 4 -2.81 -0.18 14.56
N ILE A 5 -1.88 -0.96 14.05
CA ILE A 5 -0.44 -0.72 14.18
C ILE A 5 0.16 -0.54 12.79
N GLY A 6 0.76 0.62 12.56
CA GLY A 6 1.54 0.88 11.37
C GLY A 6 2.92 0.27 11.50
N ILE A 7 3.38 -0.44 10.48
CA ILE A 7 4.68 -1.09 10.49
C ILE A 7 5.48 -0.67 9.26
N THR A 8 6.73 -0.27 9.47
CA THR A 8 7.63 0.13 8.40
C THR A 8 9.04 -0.36 8.70
N GLY A 9 9.92 -0.27 7.72
CA GLY A 9 11.31 -0.68 7.86
C GLY A 9 12.00 -0.66 6.52
N GLY A 10 13.32 -0.68 6.56
CA GLY A 10 14.14 -0.69 5.34
C GLY A 10 14.09 -2.01 4.60
N ILE A 11 14.57 -2.00 3.37
CA ILE A 11 14.75 -3.22 2.57
C ILE A 11 15.74 -4.13 3.30
N GLY A 12 15.40 -5.42 3.42
CA GLY A 12 16.23 -6.39 4.12
C GLY A 12 16.18 -6.31 5.64
N SER A 13 15.24 -5.56 6.20
CA SER A 13 15.09 -5.41 7.66
C SER A 13 14.45 -6.61 8.37
N GLY A 14 13.97 -7.61 7.62
CA GLY A 14 13.21 -8.71 8.19
C GLY A 14 11.74 -8.42 8.43
N LYS A 15 11.23 -7.33 7.89
CA LYS A 15 9.84 -6.89 8.05
C LYS A 15 8.84 -7.96 7.61
N SER A 16 9.07 -8.60 6.46
CA SER A 16 8.20 -9.67 5.96
C SER A 16 8.13 -10.86 6.92
N THR A 17 9.27 -11.23 7.51
CA THR A 17 9.32 -12.32 8.48
C THR A 17 8.52 -11.99 9.73
N VAL A 18 8.64 -10.76 10.23
CA VAL A 18 7.87 -10.28 11.38
C VAL A 18 6.37 -10.32 11.08
N LEU A 19 5.95 -9.84 9.91
CA LEU A 19 4.55 -9.84 9.51
C LEU A 19 4.00 -11.27 9.41
N ASP A 20 4.75 -12.20 8.85
CA ASP A 20 4.34 -13.61 8.77
C ASP A 20 4.15 -14.23 10.15
N LEU A 21 5.05 -13.95 11.08
CA LEU A 21 4.95 -14.44 12.46
C LEU A 21 3.73 -13.86 13.18
N LEU A 22 3.45 -12.58 12.99
CA LEU A 22 2.29 -11.92 13.58
C LEU A 22 0.99 -12.53 13.07
N GLU A 23 0.89 -12.76 11.76
CA GLU A 23 -0.29 -13.36 11.15
C GLU A 23 -0.53 -14.78 11.66
N LYS A 24 0.54 -15.58 11.80
CA LYS A 24 0.44 -16.98 12.20
C LYS A 24 0.16 -17.19 13.68
N ASN A 25 0.73 -16.35 14.54
CA ASN A 25 0.75 -16.58 15.98
C ASN A 25 -0.21 -15.69 16.78
N PHE A 26 -0.79 -14.68 16.15
CA PHE A 26 -1.70 -13.74 16.78
C PHE A 26 -2.95 -13.59 15.94
N SER A 27 -4.02 -13.11 16.56
CA SER A 27 -5.26 -12.80 15.83
C SER A 27 -5.09 -11.46 15.12
N ALA A 28 -4.34 -11.46 14.03
CA ALA A 28 -3.92 -10.27 13.32
C ALA A 28 -4.26 -10.35 11.82
N TYR A 29 -4.74 -9.24 11.29
CA TYR A 29 -4.93 -9.05 9.85
C TYR A 29 -3.82 -8.13 9.32
N ILE A 30 -3.21 -8.50 8.21
CA ILE A 30 -2.11 -7.73 7.61
C ILE A 30 -2.59 -7.04 6.36
N ILE A 31 -2.42 -5.72 6.30
CA ILE A 31 -2.68 -4.92 5.11
C ILE A 31 -1.34 -4.40 4.60
N LYS A 32 -0.99 -4.75 3.37
CA LYS A 32 0.22 -4.25 2.72
C LYS A 32 -0.16 -3.18 1.71
N ALA A 33 0.31 -1.95 1.92
CA ALA A 33 -0.04 -0.82 1.07
C ALA A 33 0.36 -1.03 -0.40
N ASP A 34 1.49 -1.69 -0.65
CA ASP A 34 1.93 -2.01 -2.02
C ASP A 34 0.93 -2.93 -2.73
N ASP A 35 0.38 -3.92 -2.04
CA ASP A 35 -0.62 -4.81 -2.63
C ASP A 35 -1.92 -4.05 -2.94
N VAL A 36 -2.31 -3.13 -2.07
CA VAL A 36 -3.48 -2.28 -2.30
C VAL A 36 -3.25 -1.40 -3.54
N ALA A 37 -2.07 -0.80 -3.66
CA ALA A 37 -1.71 0.01 -4.83
C ALA A 37 -1.76 -0.81 -6.13
N LYS A 38 -1.27 -2.05 -6.10
CA LYS A 38 -1.33 -2.96 -7.24
C LYS A 38 -2.76 -3.21 -7.69
N GLN A 39 -3.66 -3.48 -6.75
CA GLN A 39 -5.07 -3.73 -7.04
C GLN A 39 -5.74 -2.50 -7.64
N LEU A 40 -5.44 -1.31 -7.13
CA LEU A 40 -6.01 -0.05 -7.62
C LEU A 40 -5.52 0.29 -9.04
N MET A 41 -4.35 -0.20 -9.44
CA MET A 41 -3.79 0.00 -10.77
C MET A 41 -4.16 -1.10 -11.77
N GLU A 42 -4.92 -2.11 -11.37
CA GLU A 42 -5.47 -3.10 -12.30
C GLU A 42 -6.63 -2.50 -13.11
N PRO A 43 -6.92 -3.03 -14.31
CA PRO A 43 -8.08 -2.58 -15.08
C PRO A 43 -9.35 -2.65 -14.23
N GLY A 44 -10.10 -1.55 -14.19
CA GLY A 44 -11.27 -1.41 -13.31
C GLY A 44 -10.94 -0.85 -11.92
N GLY A 45 -9.68 -0.77 -11.54
CA GLY A 45 -9.26 -0.11 -10.31
C GLY A 45 -9.32 1.41 -10.42
N LYS A 46 -9.47 2.10 -9.29
CA LYS A 46 -9.67 3.56 -9.28
C LYS A 46 -8.46 4.35 -9.78
N ALA A 47 -7.25 3.81 -9.65
CA ALA A 47 -6.04 4.50 -10.11
C ALA A 47 -5.71 4.23 -11.58
N PHE A 48 -6.28 3.18 -12.18
CA PHE A 48 -5.93 2.74 -13.52
C PHE A 48 -6.09 3.85 -14.57
N ILE A 49 -7.25 4.46 -14.63
CA ILE A 49 -7.56 5.49 -15.65
C ILE A 49 -6.63 6.69 -15.49
N GLU A 50 -6.44 7.20 -14.29
CA GLU A 50 -5.61 8.37 -14.05
C GLU A 50 -4.14 8.10 -14.37
N VAL A 51 -3.63 6.92 -14.04
CA VAL A 51 -2.25 6.53 -14.33
C VAL A 51 -2.05 6.41 -15.85
N VAL A 52 -2.96 5.74 -16.55
CA VAL A 52 -2.87 5.59 -18.01
C VAL A 52 -3.03 6.94 -18.71
N ASP A 53 -3.93 7.79 -18.25
CA ASP A 53 -4.12 9.12 -18.82
C ASP A 53 -2.84 9.98 -18.73
N PHE A 54 -2.14 9.91 -17.61
CA PHE A 54 -0.92 10.69 -17.42
C PHE A 54 0.29 10.09 -18.16
N PHE A 55 0.50 8.77 -18.02
CA PHE A 55 1.70 8.12 -18.55
C PHE A 55 1.57 7.67 -20.01
N GLY A 56 0.35 7.57 -20.52
CA GLY A 56 0.09 7.14 -21.89
C GLY A 56 -0.01 5.62 -22.03
N GLU A 57 -0.47 5.18 -23.19
CA GLU A 57 -0.69 3.76 -23.47
C GLU A 57 0.62 2.97 -23.59
N GLU A 58 1.77 3.65 -23.73
CA GLU A 58 3.07 2.99 -23.82
C GLU A 58 3.44 2.20 -22.56
N ILE A 59 2.79 2.47 -21.42
CA ILE A 59 2.98 1.69 -20.20
C ILE A 59 2.09 0.45 -20.13
N LEU A 60 1.27 0.21 -21.15
CA LEU A 60 0.38 -0.94 -21.17
C LEU A 60 1.01 -2.13 -21.88
N LEU A 61 0.68 -3.33 -21.38
CA LEU A 61 0.94 -4.59 -22.07
C LEU A 61 -0.13 -4.81 -23.14
N PRO A 62 0.10 -5.75 -24.10
CA PRO A 62 -0.88 -6.06 -25.14
C PRO A 62 -2.25 -6.49 -24.61
N ASP A 63 -2.31 -7.04 -23.38
CA ASP A 63 -3.56 -7.45 -22.75
C ASP A 63 -4.33 -6.30 -22.07
N GLY A 64 -3.79 -5.07 -22.12
CA GLY A 64 -4.42 -3.90 -21.55
C GLY A 64 -4.09 -3.63 -20.09
N THR A 65 -3.26 -4.46 -19.46
CA THR A 65 -2.79 -4.22 -18.09
C THR A 65 -1.54 -3.34 -18.08
N ILE A 66 -1.27 -2.68 -16.95
CA ILE A 66 -0.06 -1.86 -16.81
C ILE A 66 1.18 -2.75 -16.72
N ASP A 67 2.17 -2.46 -17.56
CA ASP A 67 3.51 -3.05 -17.44
C ASP A 67 4.23 -2.36 -16.28
N ARG A 68 4.22 -3.00 -15.12
CA ARG A 68 4.76 -2.42 -13.89
C ARG A 68 6.26 -2.19 -13.94
N LYS A 69 7.00 -3.03 -14.67
CA LYS A 69 8.44 -2.84 -14.86
C LYS A 69 8.72 -1.58 -15.69
N LYS A 70 7.93 -1.37 -16.73
CA LYS A 70 8.07 -0.19 -17.58
C LYS A 70 7.70 1.07 -16.82
N LEU A 71 6.59 1.04 -16.09
CA LEU A 71 6.19 2.18 -15.25
C LEU A 71 7.27 2.50 -14.20
N ALA A 72 7.80 1.48 -13.54
CA ALA A 72 8.87 1.66 -12.56
C ALA A 72 10.12 2.29 -13.20
N ALA A 73 10.50 1.86 -14.40
CA ALA A 73 11.63 2.44 -15.12
C ALA A 73 11.40 3.92 -15.46
N VAL A 74 10.19 4.27 -15.86
CA VAL A 74 9.83 5.66 -16.20
C VAL A 74 9.93 6.56 -14.98
N VAL A 75 9.37 6.14 -13.83
CA VAL A 75 9.39 6.96 -12.62
C VAL A 75 10.78 6.99 -11.97
N PHE A 76 11.57 5.92 -12.13
CA PHE A 76 12.95 5.91 -11.66
C PHE A 76 13.82 6.92 -12.42
N ALA A 77 13.60 7.04 -13.72
CA ALA A 77 14.35 7.97 -14.57
C ALA A 77 13.91 9.42 -14.41
N ASN A 78 12.71 9.68 -13.91
CA ASN A 78 12.15 11.04 -13.82
C ASN A 78 11.46 11.25 -12.47
N PRO A 79 12.13 11.94 -11.51
CA PRO A 79 11.55 12.19 -10.18
C PRO A 79 10.23 12.95 -10.20
N ASN A 80 10.01 13.84 -11.17
CA ASN A 80 8.76 14.58 -11.27
C ASN A 80 7.58 13.66 -11.62
N LYS A 81 7.82 12.67 -12.48
CA LYS A 81 6.80 11.67 -12.82
C LYS A 81 6.49 10.76 -11.63
N ARG A 82 7.51 10.46 -10.81
CA ARG A 82 7.30 9.71 -9.57
C ARG A 82 6.39 10.49 -8.61
N VAL A 83 6.60 11.78 -8.46
CA VAL A 83 5.74 12.64 -7.63
C VAL A 83 4.30 12.60 -8.12
N VAL A 84 4.07 12.66 -9.42
CA VAL A 84 2.72 12.58 -10.00
C VAL A 84 2.10 11.21 -9.72
N LEU A 85 2.83 10.13 -9.95
CA LEU A 85 2.32 8.78 -9.67
C LEU A 85 1.91 8.65 -8.20
N ASN A 86 2.75 9.10 -7.28
CA ASN A 86 2.45 9.06 -5.86
C ASN A 86 1.24 9.92 -5.51
N SER A 87 1.07 11.08 -6.14
CA SER A 87 -0.08 11.95 -5.91
C SER A 87 -1.39 11.33 -6.37
N ILE A 88 -1.35 10.44 -7.35
CA ILE A 88 -2.50 9.68 -7.83
C ILE A 88 -2.79 8.51 -6.89
N THR A 89 -1.77 7.72 -6.57
CA THR A 89 -1.95 6.42 -5.88
C THR A 89 -2.10 6.55 -4.37
N HIS A 90 -1.30 7.37 -3.71
CA HIS A 90 -1.25 7.39 -2.24
C HIS A 90 -2.58 7.76 -1.57
N PRO A 91 -3.31 8.80 -2.03
CA PRO A 91 -4.62 9.09 -1.44
C PRO A 91 -5.63 7.96 -1.63
N LEU A 92 -5.62 7.32 -2.80
CA LEU A 92 -6.53 6.20 -3.09
C LEU A 92 -6.18 4.96 -2.26
N VAL A 93 -4.90 4.67 -2.08
CA VAL A 93 -4.43 3.58 -1.23
C VAL A 93 -4.87 3.82 0.22
N LYS A 94 -4.63 5.01 0.75
CA LYS A 94 -5.01 5.35 2.12
C LYS A 94 -6.51 5.22 2.33
N LYS A 95 -7.31 5.73 1.39
CA LYS A 95 -8.77 5.62 1.46
C LYS A 95 -9.22 4.16 1.47
N LYS A 96 -8.63 3.33 0.61
CA LYS A 96 -8.97 1.91 0.55
C LYS A 96 -8.60 1.19 1.85
N ILE A 97 -7.44 1.49 2.41
CA ILE A 97 -7.01 0.93 3.69
C ILE A 97 -7.98 1.34 4.80
N MET A 98 -8.39 2.60 4.85
CA MET A 98 -9.36 3.06 5.84
C MET A 98 -10.70 2.35 5.71
N GLU A 99 -11.16 2.10 4.50
CA GLU A 99 -12.39 1.33 4.24
C GLU A 99 -12.25 -0.11 4.73
N GLN A 100 -11.11 -0.76 4.46
CA GLN A 100 -10.84 -2.12 4.92
C GLN A 100 -10.82 -2.19 6.45
N ILE A 101 -10.18 -1.23 7.10
CA ILE A 101 -10.13 -1.17 8.57
C ILE A 101 -11.53 -1.00 9.14
N ALA A 102 -12.37 -0.15 8.55
CA ALA A 102 -13.74 0.03 8.99
C ALA A 102 -14.54 -1.27 8.92
N CYS A 103 -14.38 -2.03 7.83
CA CYS A 103 -15.01 -3.35 7.70
C CYS A 103 -14.50 -4.34 8.75
N LEU A 104 -13.20 -4.36 9.00
CA LEU A 104 -12.60 -5.25 10.00
C LEU A 104 -13.09 -4.94 11.42
N LYS A 105 -13.23 -3.66 11.74
CA LYS A 105 -13.79 -3.24 13.03
C LYS A 105 -15.25 -3.65 13.19
N ALA A 106 -16.04 -3.53 12.12
CA ALA A 106 -17.45 -3.92 12.15
C ALA A 106 -17.62 -5.43 12.34
N GLU A 107 -16.77 -6.22 11.67
CA GLU A 107 -16.79 -7.69 11.81
C GLU A 107 -16.23 -8.17 13.15
N ASP A 108 -15.26 -7.44 13.69
CA ASP A 108 -14.57 -7.70 14.95
C ASP A 108 -14.03 -9.14 15.05
N THR A 109 -13.51 -9.65 13.94
CA THR A 109 -12.93 -11.01 13.88
C THR A 109 -11.49 -11.04 14.39
N TYR A 110 -10.74 -9.96 14.16
CA TYR A 110 -9.33 -9.86 14.51
C TYR A 110 -9.10 -8.92 15.69
N GLU A 111 -8.11 -9.24 16.52
CA GLU A 111 -7.70 -8.37 17.63
C GLU A 111 -6.82 -7.21 17.17
N TYR A 112 -6.00 -7.46 16.16
CA TYR A 112 -5.03 -6.47 15.65
C TYR A 112 -5.09 -6.36 14.14
N CYS A 113 -4.80 -5.16 13.64
CA CYS A 113 -4.58 -4.91 12.23
C CYS A 113 -3.21 -4.25 12.08
N PHE A 114 -2.34 -4.82 11.26
CA PHE A 114 -1.04 -4.24 10.93
C PHE A 114 -1.10 -3.67 9.52
N VAL A 115 -0.74 -2.40 9.39
CA VAL A 115 -0.66 -1.71 8.11
C VAL A 115 0.81 -1.52 7.76
N GLU A 116 1.29 -2.20 6.72
CA GLU A 116 2.67 -2.11 6.26
C GLU A 116 2.74 -1.14 5.10
N ALA A 117 3.55 -0.08 5.25
CA ALA A 117 3.80 0.90 4.21
C ALA A 117 5.16 1.56 4.41
N ALA A 118 5.76 2.02 3.31
CA ALA A 118 7.05 2.69 3.36
C ALA A 118 6.95 4.13 3.87
N LEU A 119 5.83 4.83 3.62
CA LEU A 119 5.67 6.26 3.88
C LEU A 119 4.54 6.55 4.88
N LEU A 120 4.52 5.80 6.00
CA LEU A 120 3.46 5.92 7.00
C LEU A 120 3.32 7.32 7.57
N ILE A 121 4.43 7.96 7.92
CA ILE A 121 4.41 9.29 8.54
C ILE A 121 4.16 10.36 7.49
N GLU A 122 4.83 10.28 6.35
CA GLU A 122 4.71 11.22 5.24
C GLU A 122 3.28 11.26 4.69
N ASP A 123 2.59 10.11 4.67
CA ASP A 123 1.21 10.00 4.21
C ASP A 123 0.18 10.18 5.34
N HIS A 124 0.62 10.64 6.51
CA HIS A 124 -0.25 10.99 7.65
C HIS A 124 -1.09 9.82 8.18
N TYR A 125 -0.50 8.63 8.27
CA TYR A 125 -1.20 7.45 8.83
C TYR A 125 -1.40 7.54 10.34
N GLN A 126 -0.85 8.55 11.02
CA GLN A 126 -1.13 8.77 12.44
C GLN A 126 -2.61 9.02 12.73
N THR A 127 -3.40 9.40 11.71
CA THR A 127 -4.86 9.53 11.84
C THR A 127 -5.58 8.18 11.73
N VAL A 128 -4.89 7.14 11.29
CA VAL A 128 -5.42 5.80 11.04
C VAL A 128 -4.91 4.78 12.05
N CYS A 129 -3.63 4.87 12.42
CA CYS A 129 -2.95 3.91 13.26
C CYS A 129 -2.82 4.40 14.70
N ASP A 130 -2.97 3.48 15.65
CA ASP A 130 -2.81 3.76 17.08
C ASP A 130 -1.35 3.82 17.49
N GLU A 131 -0.50 3.00 16.86
CA GLU A 131 0.94 2.90 17.12
C GLU A 131 1.69 2.72 15.82
N PHE A 132 2.99 3.03 15.86
CA PHE A 132 3.91 2.75 14.75
C PHE A 132 5.09 1.92 15.23
N TRP A 133 5.41 0.86 14.49
CA TRP A 133 6.57 0.02 14.74
C TRP A 133 7.55 0.19 13.58
N TYR A 134 8.81 0.42 13.92
CA TYR A 134 9.89 0.48 12.95
C TYR A 134 10.77 -0.74 13.10
N ILE A 135 10.91 -1.53 12.02
CA ILE A 135 11.72 -2.74 12.01
C ILE A 135 13.07 -2.41 11.37
N TYR A 136 14.14 -2.66 12.10
CA TYR A 136 15.50 -2.54 11.56
C TYR A 136 16.39 -3.63 12.13
N VAL A 137 17.42 -3.95 11.38
CA VAL A 137 18.35 -5.04 11.72
C VAL A 137 19.61 -4.46 12.34
#